data_47d0a2ba56a9baab4ae06999ffea38cc
#
_entry.id   47d0a2ba56a9baab4ae06999ffea38cc
#
_cell.length_a   1.000
_cell.length_b   1.000
_cell.length_c   1.000
_cell.angle_alpha   90.00
_cell.angle_beta   90.00
_cell.angle_gamma   90.00
#
_symmetry.space_group_name_H-M   'P 1'
#
loop_
_entity.id
_entity.type
_entity.pdbx_description
1 polymer ?
#
loop_
_entity_poly.entity_id
_entity_poly.type
_entity_poly.pdbx_seq_one_letter_code
_entity_poly.pdbx_strand_id
1 'polypeptide(L)'
;MQYWDDVLFQPFIATIRGEIYGVITQDELEEECFNLARRAIAAFKFPKISTDYETFYAIREEDTLVEVDESTEGAIPHGYFINDLGYKELEVLIAWMKVYWVEQLLSNADNFEDIYTDSNIKTYSRANAVDKNTKLMDQYRTYARDLETRYSRVNASRGASIGDINNE
;
A
#
# COMPACT_ATOMS: atom_id res chain seq x y z
N MET A 1 9.61 -16.80 -3.49
CA MET A 1 9.29 -15.62 -4.35
C MET A 1 7.86 -15.21 -4.03
N GLN A 2 7.66 -13.99 -3.52
CA GLN A 2 6.34 -13.49 -3.10
C GLN A 2 5.91 -12.40 -4.07
N TYR A 3 4.89 -12.67 -4.88
CA TYR A 3 4.33 -11.67 -5.79
C TYR A 3 3.51 -10.63 -5.02
N TRP A 4 3.65 -9.35 -5.39
CA TRP A 4 2.94 -8.24 -4.74
C TRP A 4 1.44 -8.34 -4.90
N ASP A 5 0.97 -8.88 -6.01
CA ASP A 5 -0.45 -9.12 -6.27
C ASP A 5 -1.10 -9.92 -5.13
N ASP A 6 -0.43 -10.98 -4.68
CA ASP A 6 -0.95 -11.85 -3.65
C ASP A 6 -0.79 -11.29 -2.23
N VAL A 7 0.40 -10.74 -1.93
CA VAL A 7 0.77 -10.41 -0.54
C VAL A 7 0.52 -8.94 -0.17
N LEU A 8 0.43 -8.03 -1.13
CA LEU A 8 0.17 -6.61 -0.92
C LEU A 8 -1.14 -6.14 -1.53
N PHE A 9 -1.37 -6.36 -2.84
CA PHE A 9 -2.49 -5.74 -3.55
C PHE A 9 -3.82 -6.30 -3.07
N GLN A 10 -4.01 -7.62 -3.05
CA GLN A 10 -5.26 -8.23 -2.61
C GLN A 10 -5.62 -7.86 -1.16
N PRO A 11 -4.71 -7.96 -0.17
CA PRO A 11 -4.98 -7.52 1.19
C PRO A 11 -5.26 -6.01 1.28
N PHE A 12 -4.53 -5.17 0.54
CA PHE A 12 -4.76 -3.73 0.51
C PHE A 12 -6.15 -3.40 -0.05
N ILE A 13 -6.47 -3.92 -1.24
CA ILE A 13 -7.77 -3.72 -1.90
C ILE A 13 -8.92 -4.18 -0.99
N ALA A 14 -8.77 -5.30 -0.29
CA ALA A 14 -9.78 -5.78 0.65
C ALA A 14 -10.09 -4.78 1.77
N THR A 15 -9.14 -3.92 2.12
CA THR A 15 -9.30 -2.91 3.19
C THR A 15 -9.94 -1.61 2.72
N ILE A 16 -9.83 -1.29 1.42
CA ILE A 16 -10.35 -0.03 0.84
C ILE A 16 -11.66 -0.22 0.07
N ARG A 17 -12.19 -1.43 0.03
CA ARG A 17 -13.35 -1.88 -0.76
C ARG A 17 -14.62 -1.04 -0.66
N GLY A 18 -14.78 -0.19 0.33
CA GLY A 18 -15.98 0.63 0.50
C GLY A 18 -15.95 1.97 -0.27
N GLU A 19 -14.79 2.40 -0.77
CA GLU A 19 -14.60 3.79 -1.18
C GLU A 19 -14.34 3.99 -2.70
N ILE A 20 -14.07 2.92 -3.49
CA ILE A 20 -13.50 3.08 -4.83
C ILE A 20 -14.30 2.43 -5.97
N TYR A 21 -15.17 1.49 -5.68
CA TYR A 21 -15.80 0.67 -6.72
C TYR A 21 -16.84 1.42 -7.55
N GLY A 22 -16.43 1.94 -8.66
CA GLY A 22 -17.32 2.48 -9.68
C GLY A 22 -16.67 3.26 -10.80
N VAL A 23 -15.38 3.61 -10.67
CA VAL A 23 -14.74 4.59 -11.58
C VAL A 23 -13.42 4.10 -12.18
N ILE A 24 -12.74 3.12 -11.57
CA ILE A 24 -11.38 2.70 -11.98
C ILE A 24 -11.45 1.29 -12.55
N THR A 25 -10.81 1.04 -13.69
CA THR A 25 -10.62 -0.30 -14.26
C THR A 25 -9.70 -1.13 -13.35
N GLN A 26 -9.72 -2.46 -13.53
CA GLN A 26 -8.84 -3.33 -12.74
C GLN A 26 -7.36 -3.04 -13.04
N ASP A 27 -7.04 -2.78 -14.29
CA ASP A 27 -5.68 -2.48 -14.73
C ASP A 27 -5.16 -1.18 -14.10
N GLU A 28 -5.96 -0.12 -14.11
CA GLU A 28 -5.64 1.14 -13.44
C GLU A 28 -5.44 0.96 -11.92
N LEU A 29 -6.24 0.09 -11.30
CA LEU A 29 -6.10 -0.21 -9.87
C LEU A 29 -4.81 -0.96 -9.57
N GLU A 30 -4.41 -1.92 -10.40
CA GLU A 30 -3.17 -2.67 -10.24
C GLU A 30 -1.94 -1.79 -10.45
N GLU A 31 -1.93 -0.92 -11.46
CA GLU A 31 -0.88 0.09 -11.64
C GLU A 31 -0.77 1.03 -10.45
N GLU A 32 -1.91 1.46 -9.91
CA GLU A 32 -1.96 2.29 -8.72
C GLU A 32 -1.40 1.55 -7.49
N CYS A 33 -1.81 0.30 -7.27
CA CYS A 33 -1.28 -0.54 -6.20
C CYS A 33 0.24 -0.72 -6.31
N PHE A 34 0.78 -0.87 -7.53
CA PHE A 34 2.22 -0.95 -7.77
C PHE A 34 2.95 0.32 -7.32
N ASN A 35 2.43 1.49 -7.67
CA ASN A 35 2.99 2.77 -7.27
C ASN A 35 2.93 2.97 -5.75
N LEU A 36 1.82 2.60 -5.12
CA LEU A 36 1.66 2.65 -3.66
C LEU A 36 2.62 1.69 -2.95
N ALA A 37 2.81 0.48 -3.46
CA ALA A 37 3.74 -0.50 -2.89
C ALA A 37 5.19 0.02 -2.93
N ARG A 38 5.65 0.58 -4.05
CA ARG A 38 6.98 1.19 -4.15
C ARG A 38 7.19 2.32 -3.13
N ARG A 39 6.19 3.18 -2.94
CA ARG A 39 6.24 4.25 -1.95
C ARG A 39 6.26 3.70 -0.53
N ALA A 40 5.48 2.66 -0.24
CA ALA A 40 5.45 2.00 1.06
C ALA A 40 6.79 1.35 1.41
N ILE A 41 7.42 0.64 0.44
CA ILE A 41 8.74 0.04 0.61
C ILE A 41 9.77 1.12 0.92
N ALA A 42 9.79 2.24 0.20
CA ALA A 42 10.70 3.35 0.44
C ALA A 42 10.48 4.04 1.81
N ALA A 43 9.26 4.00 2.35
CA ALA A 43 8.92 4.58 3.65
C ALA A 43 9.29 3.68 4.83
N PHE A 44 9.38 2.37 4.63
CA PHE A 44 9.70 1.40 5.68
C PHE A 44 11.17 1.51 6.09
N LYS A 45 11.44 2.16 7.24
CA LYS A 45 12.79 2.56 7.65
C LYS A 45 13.64 1.43 8.23
N PHE A 46 13.01 0.44 8.87
CA PHE A 46 13.72 -0.57 9.66
C PHE A 46 13.26 -2.00 9.34
N PRO A 47 13.24 -2.43 8.06
CA PRO A 47 12.92 -3.80 7.72
C PRO A 47 14.05 -4.72 8.24
N LYS A 48 13.69 -5.88 8.78
CA LYS A 48 14.65 -6.89 9.26
C LYS A 48 14.99 -7.90 8.21
N ILE A 49 14.04 -8.15 7.34
CA ILE A 49 14.24 -8.90 6.11
C ILE A 49 14.35 -7.84 5.02
N SER A 50 15.36 -7.97 4.15
CA SER A 50 15.49 -7.04 3.04
C SER A 50 14.22 -7.02 2.21
N THR A 51 13.71 -5.82 1.96
CA THR A 51 12.58 -5.55 1.08
C THR A 51 13.00 -5.38 -0.38
N ASP A 52 14.18 -5.92 -0.75
CA ASP A 52 14.64 -5.91 -2.13
C ASP A 52 13.62 -6.63 -3.02
N TYR A 53 13.38 -6.07 -4.18
CA TYR A 53 12.38 -6.54 -5.11
C TYR A 53 12.85 -6.41 -6.55
N GLU A 54 12.24 -7.20 -7.42
CA GLU A 54 12.35 -7.07 -8.86
C GLU A 54 11.00 -6.71 -9.46
N THR A 55 11.02 -6.08 -10.63
CA THR A 55 9.82 -5.66 -11.35
C THR A 55 9.82 -6.27 -12.74
N PHE A 56 8.64 -6.55 -13.23
CA PHE A 56 8.39 -7.06 -14.58
C PHE A 56 7.09 -6.43 -15.12
N TYR A 57 6.89 -6.52 -16.43
CA TYR A 57 5.65 -6.11 -17.05
C TYR A 57 4.84 -7.33 -17.45
N ALA A 58 3.54 -7.29 -17.24
CA ALA A 58 2.65 -8.38 -17.61
C ALA A 58 1.34 -7.85 -18.18
N ILE A 59 0.69 -8.67 -19.01
CA ILE A 59 -0.70 -8.53 -19.40
C ILE A 59 -1.53 -9.61 -18.72
N ARG A 60 -2.80 -9.31 -18.48
CA ARG A 60 -3.73 -10.29 -17.93
C ARG A 60 -4.42 -11.01 -19.07
N GLU A 61 -4.17 -12.30 -19.20
CA GLU A 61 -4.91 -13.20 -20.08
C GLU A 61 -5.81 -14.11 -19.25
N GLU A 62 -7.11 -13.91 -19.34
CA GLU A 62 -8.11 -14.53 -18.46
C GLU A 62 -7.77 -14.25 -16.98
N ASP A 63 -7.33 -15.26 -16.21
CA ASP A 63 -6.92 -15.13 -14.80
C ASP A 63 -5.40 -15.28 -14.59
N THR A 64 -4.61 -15.28 -15.67
CA THR A 64 -3.16 -15.53 -15.62
C THR A 64 -2.40 -14.27 -16.01
N LEU A 65 -1.33 -13.96 -15.26
CA LEU A 65 -0.36 -12.92 -15.64
C LEU A 65 0.66 -13.53 -16.60
N VAL A 66 0.77 -12.94 -17.78
CA VAL A 66 1.75 -13.31 -18.81
C VAL A 66 2.78 -12.21 -18.89
N GLU A 67 4.05 -12.55 -18.57
CA GLU A 67 5.16 -11.61 -18.64
C GLU A 67 5.41 -11.18 -20.09
N VAL A 68 5.55 -9.87 -20.29
CA VAL A 68 5.74 -9.24 -21.60
C VAL A 68 6.77 -8.11 -21.51
N ASP A 69 7.16 -7.59 -22.66
CA ASP A 69 7.99 -6.38 -22.71
C ASP A 69 7.18 -5.13 -22.31
N GLU A 70 7.84 -4.15 -21.68
CA GLU A 70 7.26 -2.85 -21.32
C GLU A 70 6.55 -2.13 -22.48
N SER A 71 7.03 -2.35 -23.72
CA SER A 71 6.46 -1.76 -24.92
C SER A 71 5.18 -2.44 -25.42
N THR A 72 4.75 -3.53 -24.78
CA THR A 72 3.54 -4.25 -25.17
C THR A 72 2.30 -3.44 -24.79
N GLU A 73 1.35 -3.32 -25.73
CA GLU A 73 0.09 -2.63 -25.45
C GLU A 73 -0.67 -3.33 -24.30
N GLY A 74 -1.08 -2.54 -23.30
CA GLY A 74 -1.76 -3.06 -22.09
C GLY A 74 -0.83 -3.68 -21.04
N ALA A 75 0.50 -3.59 -21.21
CA ALA A 75 1.44 -4.06 -20.21
C ALA A 75 1.36 -3.23 -18.93
N ILE A 76 1.19 -3.89 -17.78
CA ILE A 76 1.14 -3.29 -16.46
C ILE A 76 2.36 -3.71 -15.64
N PRO A 77 2.96 -2.80 -14.85
CA PRO A 77 4.08 -3.15 -14.01
C PRO A 77 3.63 -3.97 -12.79
N HIS A 78 4.34 -5.05 -12.52
CA HIS A 78 4.20 -5.92 -11.36
C HIS A 78 5.53 -6.04 -10.61
N GLY A 79 5.49 -6.61 -9.40
CA GLY A 79 6.68 -6.81 -8.61
C GLY A 79 6.63 -8.08 -7.77
N TYR A 80 7.80 -8.53 -7.35
CA TYR A 80 7.93 -9.57 -6.35
C TYR A 80 9.11 -9.30 -5.43
N PHE A 81 8.99 -9.76 -4.17
CA PHE A 81 10.11 -9.70 -3.24
C PHE A 81 11.10 -10.83 -3.48
N ILE A 82 12.40 -10.50 -3.46
CA ILE A 82 13.48 -11.46 -3.56
C ILE A 82 13.49 -12.37 -2.32
N ASN A 83 13.22 -11.78 -1.14
CA ASN A 83 13.13 -12.51 0.11
C ASN A 83 11.67 -12.68 0.54
N ASP A 84 11.35 -13.78 1.20
CA ASP A 84 10.01 -13.98 1.76
C ASP A 84 9.85 -13.12 3.02
N LEU A 85 9.01 -12.09 2.92
CA LEU A 85 8.66 -11.22 4.03
C LEU A 85 7.67 -11.92 4.97
N GLY A 86 7.83 -11.68 6.26
CA GLY A 86 6.88 -12.17 7.24
C GLY A 86 5.60 -11.34 7.29
N TYR A 87 4.56 -11.87 7.93
CA TYR A 87 3.27 -11.21 8.07
C TYR A 87 3.38 -9.77 8.64
N LYS A 88 4.30 -9.56 9.58
CA LYS A 88 4.47 -8.24 10.22
C LYS A 88 5.07 -7.19 9.29
N GLU A 89 6.01 -7.59 8.45
CA GLU A 89 6.58 -6.73 7.42
C GLU A 89 5.51 -6.32 6.41
N LEU A 90 4.73 -7.29 5.95
CA LEU A 90 3.63 -7.06 5.01
C LEU A 90 2.55 -6.15 5.62
N GLU A 91 2.22 -6.33 6.89
CA GLU A 91 1.26 -5.47 7.62
C GLU A 91 1.73 -4.01 7.66
N VAL A 92 3.02 -3.76 7.91
CA VAL A 92 3.61 -2.41 7.88
C VAL A 92 3.53 -1.81 6.48
N LEU A 93 3.86 -2.57 5.44
CA LEU A 93 3.78 -2.10 4.05
C LEU A 93 2.35 -1.73 3.65
N ILE A 94 1.38 -2.60 3.95
CA ILE A 94 -0.04 -2.33 3.67
C ILE A 94 -0.54 -1.08 4.42
N ALA A 95 -0.08 -0.88 5.67
CA ALA A 95 -0.43 0.31 6.43
C ALA A 95 0.13 1.60 5.77
N TRP A 96 1.35 1.58 5.25
CA TRP A 96 1.92 2.68 4.48
C TRP A 96 1.22 2.89 3.13
N MET A 97 0.83 1.83 2.43
CA MET A 97 0.02 1.95 1.20
C MET A 97 -1.27 2.73 1.46
N LYS A 98 -1.96 2.47 2.59
CA LYS A 98 -3.17 3.22 2.96
C LYS A 98 -2.91 4.71 3.19
N VAL A 99 -1.79 5.07 3.81
CA VAL A 99 -1.41 6.48 3.98
C VAL A 99 -1.28 7.17 2.64
N TYR A 100 -0.55 6.56 1.71
CA TYR A 100 -0.30 7.13 0.39
C TYR A 100 -1.54 7.16 -0.49
N TRP A 101 -2.42 6.17 -0.34
CA TRP A 101 -3.72 6.17 -0.99
C TRP A 101 -4.57 7.40 -0.60
N VAL A 102 -4.73 7.66 0.70
CA VAL A 102 -5.50 8.83 1.15
C VAL A 102 -4.81 10.14 0.78
N GLU A 103 -3.47 10.19 0.77
CA GLU A 103 -2.72 11.35 0.29
C GLU A 103 -3.03 11.68 -1.17
N GLN A 104 -3.16 10.68 -2.03
CA GLN A 104 -3.56 10.86 -3.44
C GLN A 104 -5.01 11.34 -3.55
N LEU A 105 -5.93 10.76 -2.76
CA LEU A 105 -7.31 11.24 -2.72
C LEU A 105 -7.39 12.73 -2.34
N LEU A 106 -6.54 13.18 -1.41
CA LEU A 106 -6.45 14.59 -1.05
C LEU A 106 -5.88 15.45 -2.18
N SER A 107 -4.86 14.96 -2.89
CA SER A 107 -4.23 15.65 -4.01
C SER A 107 -5.19 15.82 -5.20
N ASN A 108 -6.02 14.81 -5.42
CA ASN A 108 -6.98 14.76 -6.51
C ASN A 108 -8.34 15.37 -6.13
N ALA A 109 -8.49 15.93 -4.92
CA ALA A 109 -9.74 16.51 -4.44
C ALA A 109 -10.27 17.61 -5.37
N ASP A 110 -9.41 18.24 -6.16
CA ASP A 110 -9.80 19.22 -7.18
C ASP A 110 -10.57 18.57 -8.35
N ASN A 111 -10.32 17.31 -8.65
CA ASN A 111 -10.99 16.56 -9.71
C ASN A 111 -12.33 15.93 -9.27
N PHE A 112 -12.61 15.87 -7.96
CA PHE A 112 -13.86 15.34 -7.44
C PHE A 112 -15.06 16.25 -7.60
N GLU A 113 -14.88 17.53 -7.91
CA GLU A 113 -15.99 18.48 -8.15
C GLU A 113 -16.85 18.08 -9.37
N ASP A 114 -16.27 17.46 -10.39
CA ASP A 114 -16.98 17.12 -11.62
C ASP A 114 -17.84 15.84 -11.50
N ILE A 115 -17.58 14.99 -10.52
CA ILE A 115 -18.28 13.69 -10.35
C ILE A 115 -19.55 13.82 -9.48
N TYR A 116 -19.63 14.84 -8.62
CA TYR A 116 -20.73 15.00 -7.66
C TYR A 116 -21.62 16.22 -7.91
N THR A 117 -21.59 16.81 -9.09
CA THR A 117 -22.54 17.88 -9.51
C THR A 117 -23.87 17.32 -10.00
N ASP A 118 -24.48 16.40 -9.29
CA ASP A 118 -25.91 16.13 -9.47
C ASP A 118 -26.69 16.97 -8.46
N SER A 119 -27.56 17.84 -8.98
CA SER A 119 -28.19 19.00 -8.36
C SER A 119 -29.13 18.75 -7.18
N ASN A 120 -29.18 17.52 -6.63
CA ASN A 120 -30.06 17.13 -5.53
C ASN A 120 -29.36 16.60 -4.28
N ILE A 121 -28.03 16.52 -4.27
CA ILE A 121 -27.26 16.15 -3.06
C ILE A 121 -26.73 17.43 -2.46
N LYS A 122 -27.18 17.73 -1.24
CA LYS A 122 -26.63 18.83 -0.43
C LYS A 122 -25.12 18.76 -0.50
N THR A 123 -24.52 19.76 -1.07
CA THR A 123 -23.09 20.00 -1.15
C THR A 123 -22.49 19.81 0.24
N TYR A 124 -21.99 18.62 0.55
CA TYR A 124 -21.01 18.51 1.63
C TYR A 124 -19.86 19.38 1.20
N SER A 125 -19.65 20.48 1.90
CA SER A 125 -18.68 21.47 1.47
C SER A 125 -17.35 20.74 1.29
N ARG A 126 -16.64 21.03 0.21
CA ARG A 126 -15.28 20.59 -0.10
C ARG A 126 -14.38 20.62 1.15
N ALA A 127 -14.52 21.67 1.96
CA ALA A 127 -13.82 21.81 3.24
C ALA A 127 -14.06 20.63 4.19
N ASN A 128 -15.29 20.11 4.29
CA ASN A 128 -15.60 18.98 5.17
C ASN A 128 -15.01 17.65 4.65
N ALA A 129 -14.99 17.47 3.33
CA ALA A 129 -14.37 16.28 2.72
C ALA A 129 -12.85 16.31 2.89
N VAL A 130 -12.21 17.44 2.67
CA VAL A 130 -10.76 17.63 2.89
C VAL A 130 -10.40 17.43 4.36
N ASP A 131 -11.16 18.02 5.30
CA ASP A 131 -10.93 17.85 6.75
C ASP A 131 -11.06 16.38 7.18
N LYS A 132 -12.10 15.67 6.70
CA LYS A 132 -12.31 14.26 6.97
C LYS A 132 -11.14 13.41 6.44
N ASN A 133 -10.73 13.62 5.20
CA ASN A 133 -9.64 12.84 4.59
C ASN A 133 -8.29 13.18 5.22
N THR A 134 -8.06 14.43 5.62
CA THR A 134 -6.85 14.82 6.36
C THR A 134 -6.77 14.09 7.70
N LYS A 135 -7.87 14.05 8.47
CA LYS A 135 -7.93 13.29 9.73
C LYS A 135 -7.71 11.79 9.51
N LEU A 136 -8.29 11.24 8.45
CA LEU A 136 -8.10 9.83 8.10
C LEU A 136 -6.64 9.53 7.74
N MET A 137 -6.00 10.40 6.96
CA MET A 137 -4.57 10.29 6.63
C MET A 137 -3.70 10.32 7.89
N ASP A 138 -3.97 11.23 8.83
CA ASP A 138 -3.22 11.32 10.08
C ASP A 138 -3.40 10.09 10.96
N GLN A 139 -4.60 9.51 11.00
CA GLN A 139 -4.88 8.25 11.70
C GLN A 139 -4.10 7.10 11.08
N TYR A 140 -4.12 6.94 9.75
CA TYR A 140 -3.37 5.89 9.07
C TYR A 140 -1.85 6.07 9.23
N ARG A 141 -1.36 7.30 9.16
CA ARG A 141 0.06 7.60 9.38
C ARG A 141 0.52 7.27 10.80
N THR A 142 -0.29 7.60 11.79
CA THR A 142 -0.04 7.25 13.19
C THR A 142 -0.03 5.74 13.36
N TYR A 143 -1.02 5.04 12.81
CA TYR A 143 -1.10 3.59 12.85
C TYR A 143 0.10 2.91 12.18
N ALA A 144 0.51 3.34 10.98
CA ALA A 144 1.66 2.79 10.28
C ALA A 144 2.96 2.96 11.09
N ARG A 145 3.18 4.15 11.68
CA ARG A 145 4.33 4.41 12.55
C ARG A 145 4.32 3.58 13.83
N ASP A 146 3.16 3.37 14.43
CA ASP A 146 3.01 2.53 15.61
C ASP A 146 3.33 1.06 15.31
N LEU A 147 2.84 0.55 14.18
CA LEU A 147 3.19 -0.79 13.70
C LEU A 147 4.69 -0.94 13.50
N GLU A 148 5.32 -0.02 12.77
CA GLU A 148 6.76 -0.02 12.52
C GLU A 148 7.55 0.06 13.84
N THR A 149 7.12 0.89 14.77
CA THR A 149 7.74 1.01 16.10
C THR A 149 7.63 -0.28 16.91
N ARG A 150 6.45 -0.90 16.92
CA ARG A 150 6.24 -2.20 17.60
C ARG A 150 7.08 -3.30 16.94
N TYR A 151 7.11 -3.33 15.62
CA TYR A 151 7.93 -4.25 14.86
C TYR A 151 9.40 -4.13 15.19
N SER A 152 9.94 -2.90 15.29
CA SER A 152 11.34 -2.67 15.65
C SER A 152 11.67 -3.08 17.10
N ARG A 153 10.76 -2.84 18.06
CA ARG A 153 10.95 -3.13 19.49
C ARG A 153 10.94 -4.62 19.84
N VAL A 154 10.13 -5.43 19.18
CA VAL A 154 10.01 -6.88 19.47
C VAL A 154 11.35 -7.63 19.36
N ASN A 155 12.34 -7.06 18.68
CA ASN A 155 13.65 -7.70 18.55
C ASN A 155 14.75 -7.08 19.44
N ALA A 156 14.56 -5.88 19.95
CA ALA A 156 15.48 -5.35 20.97
C ALA A 156 15.44 -6.20 22.25
N SER A 157 14.25 -6.70 22.62
CA SER A 157 14.07 -7.58 23.79
C SER A 157 14.58 -9.01 23.58
N ARG A 158 14.64 -9.52 22.34
CA ARG A 158 15.22 -10.86 22.05
C ARG A 158 16.74 -10.83 21.97
N GLY A 159 17.35 -9.72 21.60
CA GLY A 159 18.80 -9.54 21.59
C GLY A 159 19.43 -9.41 23.00
N ALA A 160 18.67 -8.86 23.94
CA ALA A 160 19.13 -8.67 25.33
C ALA A 160 19.11 -9.97 26.17
N SER A 161 18.35 -10.99 25.73
CA SER A 161 18.19 -12.26 26.50
C SER A 161 19.24 -13.32 26.18
N ILE A 162 20.11 -13.11 25.19
CA ILE A 162 21.16 -14.09 24.79
C ILE A 162 22.53 -13.76 25.39
N GLY A 163 22.70 -12.54 25.95
CA GLY A 163 23.97 -12.06 26.48
C GLY A 163 24.31 -12.49 27.93
N ASP A 164 23.31 -12.98 28.69
CA ASP A 164 23.49 -13.17 30.16
C ASP A 164 23.68 -14.62 30.61
N ILE A 165 23.92 -15.57 29.69
CA ILE A 165 24.00 -17.01 30.08
C ILE A 165 25.46 -17.55 30.08
N ASN A 166 26.47 -16.75 29.75
CA ASN A 166 27.85 -17.25 29.68
C ASN A 166 28.84 -16.57 30.65
N ASN A 167 28.44 -16.28 31.88
CA ASN A 167 29.38 -15.93 32.94
C ASN A 167 28.96 -16.58 34.27
N GLU A 168 29.22 -17.89 34.42
CA GLU A 168 29.57 -18.57 35.67
C GLU A 168 30.49 -19.78 35.35
#